data_8204f7ef6c89d93a62e36b66fea215d4
#
_entry.id   8204f7ef6c89d93a62e36b66fea215d4
#
_cell.length_a   1.000
_cell.length_b   1.000
_cell.length_c   1.000
_cell.angle_alpha   90.00
_cell.angle_beta   90.00
_cell.angle_gamma   90.00
#
_symmetry.space_group_name_H-M   'P 1'
#
loop_
_entity.id
_entity.type
_entity.pdbx_description
1 polymer ?
#
loop_
_entity_poly.entity_id
_entity_poly.type
_entity_poly.pdbx_seq_one_letter_code
_entity_poly.pdbx_strand_id
1 'polypeptide(L)'
;MNQLRNFRNLLGNRQGNNIDLSPTFMEQVKSEFHLLTKEFIKTKFKIRDEFSHKGTFGHALIISGSIGKMGACVLSTKAALRSGVGLVTGFVPKCGLELLQTTNPEAMCELGLDENYLAGDLDWKKYNAIGIGPGIGKEIRTMQVIEHLFAHYDGPLVIDADALNLIAEYDSLFDKIPKNAILTPHPKEFDRLFGKSESTDQRLIKQRESSKKLACYIILKGAHTSISTPEGCVYMNNTGNSGMAKGGSGDVLTGLITGLLAQGYSPLDASLIGVWIHGLAGDFAKQKKNEITMTAMDLIDCFTEAFYKIVG
;
A
#
# COMPACT_ATOMS: atom_id res chain seq x y z
N MET A 1 -15.77 -27.00 9.00
CA MET A 1 -16.12 -26.47 10.34
C MET A 1 -14.91 -25.91 11.12
N ASN A 2 -13.73 -26.53 11.08
CA ASN A 2 -12.56 -26.02 11.83
C ASN A 2 -12.00 -24.67 11.37
N GLN A 3 -11.99 -24.34 10.08
CA GLN A 3 -11.44 -23.07 9.59
C GLN A 3 -12.27 -21.86 10.01
N LEU A 4 -13.60 -21.94 10.01
CA LEU A 4 -14.49 -20.86 10.46
C LEU A 4 -14.43 -20.63 11.97
N ARG A 5 -14.27 -21.69 12.75
CA ARG A 5 -14.10 -21.59 14.20
C ARG A 5 -12.74 -20.98 14.54
N ASN A 6 -11.70 -21.34 13.79
CA ASN A 6 -10.38 -20.73 13.88
C ASN A 6 -10.39 -19.26 13.44
N PHE A 7 -11.12 -18.92 12.37
CA PHE A 7 -11.29 -17.57 11.87
C PHE A 7 -11.98 -16.68 12.94
N ARG A 8 -13.08 -17.14 13.55
CA ARG A 8 -13.75 -16.45 14.67
C ARG A 8 -12.86 -16.33 15.90
N ASN A 9 -12.16 -17.39 16.29
CA ASN A 9 -11.31 -17.38 17.48
C ASN A 9 -10.06 -16.49 17.31
N LEU A 10 -9.48 -16.43 16.11
CA LEU A 10 -8.35 -15.57 15.80
C LEU A 10 -8.72 -14.08 15.72
N LEU A 11 -9.92 -13.77 15.23
CA LEU A 11 -10.45 -12.42 15.19
C LEU A 11 -10.96 -11.95 16.56
N GLY A 12 -11.47 -12.86 17.40
CA GLY A 12 -12.00 -12.57 18.74
C GLY A 12 -10.97 -12.49 19.87
N ASN A 13 -9.76 -13.03 19.69
CA ASN A 13 -8.72 -13.09 20.71
C ASN A 13 -7.82 -11.86 20.83
N ARG A 14 -7.96 -10.85 19.99
CA ARG A 14 -7.31 -9.53 20.16
C ARG A 14 -8.31 -8.57 20.78
N GLN A 15 -8.18 -8.35 22.09
CA GLN A 15 -8.83 -7.30 22.90
C GLN A 15 -9.81 -6.38 22.16
N GLY A 16 -11.09 -6.73 22.14
CA GLY A 16 -12.17 -5.77 22.04
C GLY A 16 -12.60 -5.28 20.65
N ASN A 17 -11.94 -5.65 19.58
CA ASN A 17 -12.37 -5.30 18.22
C ASN A 17 -12.83 -6.54 17.46
N ASN A 18 -14.08 -6.94 17.68
CA ASN A 18 -14.75 -7.89 16.80
C ASN A 18 -14.86 -7.27 15.40
N ILE A 19 -14.36 -7.96 14.38
CA ILE A 19 -14.97 -7.79 13.05
C ILE A 19 -16.37 -8.39 13.20
N ASP A 20 -17.38 -7.54 13.27
CA ASP A 20 -18.78 -7.93 13.32
C ASP A 20 -19.22 -8.41 11.93
N LEU A 21 -18.64 -9.55 11.50
CA LEU A 21 -19.13 -10.28 10.33
C LEU A 21 -20.26 -11.20 10.79
N SER A 22 -21.43 -11.05 10.17
CA SER A 22 -22.58 -11.86 10.53
C SER A 22 -22.32 -13.36 10.28
N PRO A 23 -22.87 -14.26 11.12
CA PRO A 23 -22.76 -15.72 10.91
C PRO A 23 -23.22 -16.14 9.51
N THR A 24 -24.28 -15.54 9.02
CA THR A 24 -24.88 -15.83 7.71
C THR A 24 -23.95 -15.42 6.57
N PHE A 25 -23.25 -14.29 6.69
CA PHE A 25 -22.26 -13.85 5.72
C PHE A 25 -21.08 -14.82 5.62
N MET A 26 -20.58 -15.28 6.77
CA MET A 26 -19.47 -16.23 6.85
C MET A 26 -19.78 -17.60 6.24
N GLU A 27 -21.06 -18.03 6.25
CA GLU A 27 -21.48 -19.27 5.62
C GLU A 27 -21.59 -19.18 4.10
N GLN A 28 -21.97 -18.02 3.57
CA GLN A 28 -22.13 -17.77 2.15
C GLN A 28 -20.79 -17.67 1.39
N VAL A 29 -19.69 -17.30 2.07
CA VAL A 29 -18.40 -16.94 1.44
C VAL A 29 -17.24 -17.87 1.80
N LYS A 30 -17.52 -19.10 2.23
CA LYS A 30 -16.55 -20.09 2.77
C LYS A 30 -15.32 -20.38 1.87
N SER A 31 -15.44 -20.31 0.56
CA SER A 31 -14.38 -20.70 -0.38
C SER A 31 -13.50 -19.55 -0.87
N GLU A 32 -13.87 -18.29 -0.58
CA GLU A 32 -13.26 -17.11 -1.19
C GLU A 32 -12.53 -16.21 -0.18
N PHE A 33 -12.63 -16.52 1.13
CA PHE A 33 -11.99 -15.78 2.21
C PHE A 33 -10.85 -16.58 2.81
N HIS A 34 -9.66 -15.96 2.82
CA HIS A 34 -8.42 -16.53 3.31
C HIS A 34 -7.85 -15.70 4.44
N LEU A 35 -7.48 -16.32 5.55
CA LEU A 35 -6.71 -15.67 6.60
C LEU A 35 -5.23 -15.75 6.26
N LEU A 36 -4.52 -14.63 6.32
CA LEU A 36 -3.07 -14.63 6.16
C LEU A 36 -2.43 -15.30 7.37
N THR A 37 -1.49 -16.20 7.11
CA THR A 37 -0.66 -16.82 8.13
C THR A 37 0.81 -16.66 7.78
N LYS A 38 1.68 -16.77 8.77
CA LYS A 38 3.14 -16.71 8.58
C LYS A 38 3.60 -17.73 7.54
N GLU A 39 3.12 -18.96 7.64
CA GLU A 39 3.48 -20.09 6.76
C GLU A 39 3.07 -19.78 5.32
N PHE A 40 1.87 -19.27 5.11
CA PHE A 40 1.40 -18.87 3.78
C PHE A 40 2.24 -17.71 3.20
N ILE A 41 2.49 -16.68 3.99
CA ILE A 41 3.33 -15.54 3.54
C ILE A 41 4.75 -16.01 3.22
N LYS A 42 5.33 -16.91 4.02
CA LYS A 42 6.67 -17.47 3.74
C LYS A 42 6.77 -18.10 2.36
N THR A 43 5.72 -18.76 1.86
CA THR A 43 5.71 -19.36 0.51
C THR A 43 5.74 -18.35 -0.63
N LYS A 44 5.49 -17.07 -0.35
CA LYS A 44 5.45 -15.99 -1.33
C LYS A 44 6.80 -15.29 -1.51
N PHE A 45 7.75 -15.48 -0.58
CA PHE A 45 9.04 -14.83 -0.66
C PHE A 45 9.94 -15.47 -1.72
N LYS A 46 10.63 -14.63 -2.46
CA LYS A 46 11.68 -15.02 -3.41
C LYS A 46 13.02 -15.09 -2.68
N ILE A 47 13.75 -16.17 -2.89
CA ILE A 47 15.13 -16.31 -2.40
C ILE A 47 16.02 -15.42 -3.26
N ARG A 48 16.92 -14.66 -2.63
CA ARG A 48 17.90 -13.82 -3.33
C ARG A 48 19.08 -14.67 -3.78
N ASP A 49 19.45 -14.51 -5.04
CA ASP A 49 20.67 -15.11 -5.59
C ASP A 49 21.89 -14.35 -5.07
N GLU A 50 22.95 -15.07 -4.73
CA GLU A 50 24.22 -14.52 -4.23
C GLU A 50 24.88 -13.57 -5.26
N PHE A 51 24.72 -13.84 -6.55
CA PHE A 51 25.32 -13.04 -7.64
C PHE A 51 24.40 -11.91 -8.14
N SER A 52 23.38 -11.55 -7.39
CA SER A 52 22.45 -10.46 -7.74
C SER A 52 23.14 -9.08 -7.67
N HIS A 53 22.70 -8.16 -8.50
CA HIS A 53 23.13 -6.75 -8.49
C HIS A 53 21.90 -5.82 -8.34
N LYS A 54 22.13 -4.52 -8.12
CA LYS A 54 21.05 -3.57 -7.90
C LYS A 54 19.96 -3.58 -8.98
N GLY A 55 20.32 -3.80 -10.25
CA GLY A 55 19.37 -3.90 -11.36
C GLY A 55 18.48 -5.15 -11.30
N THR A 56 18.93 -6.24 -10.65
CA THR A 56 18.14 -7.46 -10.45
C THR A 56 16.92 -7.20 -9.56
N PHE A 57 17.04 -6.25 -8.62
CA PHE A 57 15.99 -5.92 -7.66
C PHE A 57 15.14 -4.72 -8.09
N GLY A 58 15.28 -4.28 -9.35
CA GLY A 58 14.42 -3.31 -9.99
C GLY A 58 14.57 -1.86 -9.49
N HIS A 59 13.78 -0.98 -10.09
CA HIS A 59 13.76 0.45 -9.85
C HIS A 59 12.34 0.91 -9.54
N ALA A 60 12.10 1.39 -8.34
CA ALA A 60 10.82 1.94 -7.91
C ALA A 60 10.80 3.47 -8.10
N LEU A 61 9.68 4.00 -8.60
CA LEU A 61 9.36 5.42 -8.56
C LEU A 61 8.30 5.70 -7.50
N ILE A 62 8.55 6.69 -6.67
CA ILE A 62 7.59 7.20 -5.68
C ILE A 62 7.19 8.63 -6.08
N ILE A 63 5.93 8.79 -6.51
CA ILE A 63 5.34 10.09 -6.88
C ILE A 63 4.58 10.59 -5.66
N SER A 64 5.16 11.53 -4.92
CA SER A 64 4.62 11.92 -3.62
C SER A 64 5.10 13.29 -3.17
N GLY A 65 4.36 13.88 -2.21
CA GLY A 65 4.71 15.15 -1.60
C GLY A 65 4.18 16.38 -2.36
N SER A 66 3.95 17.42 -1.59
CA SER A 66 3.65 18.80 -2.00
C SER A 66 4.04 19.73 -0.86
N ILE A 67 3.98 21.04 -1.08
CA ILE A 67 4.24 22.02 -0.02
C ILE A 67 3.44 21.67 1.24
N GLY A 68 4.12 21.62 2.39
CA GLY A 68 3.51 21.24 3.69
C GLY A 68 3.25 19.74 3.88
N LYS A 69 3.44 18.87 2.86
CA LYS A 69 3.20 17.42 2.91
C LYS A 69 4.41 16.59 2.47
N MET A 70 5.60 17.17 2.40
CA MET A 70 6.81 16.46 1.99
C MET A 70 7.19 15.29 2.91
N GLY A 71 6.70 15.26 4.17
CA GLY A 71 6.88 14.14 5.07
C GLY A 71 6.33 12.82 4.54
N ALA A 72 5.24 12.87 3.76
CA ALA A 72 4.69 11.68 3.10
C ALA A 72 5.67 11.11 2.06
N CYS A 73 6.37 11.98 1.32
CA CYS A 73 7.43 11.56 0.39
C CYS A 73 8.60 10.91 1.12
N VAL A 74 9.06 11.50 2.21
CA VAL A 74 10.15 10.94 3.02
C VAL A 74 9.81 9.53 3.50
N LEU A 75 8.61 9.35 4.06
CA LEU A 75 8.16 8.06 4.58
C LEU A 75 8.01 7.00 3.49
N SER A 76 7.32 7.33 2.39
CA SER A 76 7.09 6.36 1.31
C SER A 76 8.39 5.98 0.58
N THR A 77 9.28 6.94 0.33
CA THR A 77 10.59 6.68 -0.28
C THR A 77 11.47 5.83 0.63
N LYS A 78 11.53 6.15 1.94
CA LYS A 78 12.31 5.39 2.91
C LYS A 78 11.77 3.96 3.08
N ALA A 79 10.45 3.79 3.08
CA ALA A 79 9.84 2.47 3.13
C ALA A 79 10.16 1.64 1.87
N ALA A 80 10.15 2.27 0.69
CA ALA A 80 10.58 1.61 -0.55
C ALA A 80 12.04 1.17 -0.46
N LEU A 81 12.97 2.03 -0.04
CA LEU A 81 14.38 1.67 0.17
C LEU A 81 14.55 0.46 1.09
N ARG A 82 13.76 0.39 2.17
CA ARG A 82 13.80 -0.70 3.16
C ARG A 82 13.04 -1.97 2.74
N SER A 83 12.36 -1.96 1.58
CA SER A 83 11.67 -3.15 1.03
C SER A 83 12.61 -4.17 0.39
N GLY A 84 13.86 -3.76 0.13
CA GLY A 84 14.85 -4.57 -0.57
C GLY A 84 14.95 -4.30 -2.07
N VAL A 85 14.28 -3.28 -2.61
CA VAL A 85 14.41 -2.84 -4.00
C VAL A 85 15.83 -2.34 -4.29
N GLY A 86 16.27 -2.46 -5.54
CA GLY A 86 17.63 -2.09 -5.94
C GLY A 86 17.86 -0.60 -6.09
N LEU A 87 16.87 0.13 -6.61
CA LEU A 87 16.92 1.58 -6.84
C LEU A 87 15.56 2.20 -6.52
N VAL A 88 15.60 3.41 -5.93
CA VAL A 88 14.41 4.23 -5.67
C VAL A 88 14.64 5.64 -6.22
N THR A 89 13.63 6.18 -6.90
CA THR A 89 13.56 7.59 -7.29
C THR A 89 12.30 8.20 -6.68
N GLY A 90 12.41 9.39 -6.10
CA GLY A 90 11.27 10.22 -5.76
C GLY A 90 10.98 11.21 -6.89
N PHE A 91 9.74 11.29 -7.38
CA PHE A 91 9.28 12.39 -8.23
C PHE A 91 8.51 13.37 -7.37
N VAL A 92 9.07 14.55 -7.19
CA VAL A 92 8.62 15.55 -6.21
C VAL A 92 8.55 16.96 -6.83
N PRO A 93 7.76 17.89 -6.27
CA PRO A 93 7.90 19.31 -6.60
C PRO A 93 9.29 19.82 -6.20
N LYS A 94 9.71 20.96 -6.74
CA LYS A 94 11.07 21.51 -6.51
C LYS A 94 11.38 21.73 -5.03
N CYS A 95 10.40 22.14 -4.23
CA CYS A 95 10.55 22.29 -2.76
C CYS A 95 10.94 20.98 -2.03
N GLY A 96 10.81 19.83 -2.69
CA GLY A 96 11.12 18.53 -2.11
C GLY A 96 12.57 18.07 -2.26
N LEU A 97 13.36 18.69 -3.13
CA LEU A 97 14.70 18.21 -3.49
C LEU A 97 15.62 18.08 -2.26
N GLU A 98 15.84 19.19 -1.59
CA GLU A 98 16.78 19.27 -0.45
C GLU A 98 16.34 18.32 0.67
N LEU A 99 15.04 18.30 0.97
CA LEU A 99 14.49 17.46 2.01
C LEU A 99 14.68 15.96 1.68
N LEU A 100 14.37 15.54 0.44
CA LEU A 100 14.48 14.14 0.06
C LEU A 100 15.95 13.67 0.08
N GLN A 101 16.86 14.46 -0.47
CA GLN A 101 18.29 14.12 -0.50
C GLN A 101 18.94 14.12 0.89
N THR A 102 18.46 15.00 1.79
CA THR A 102 18.95 15.03 3.18
C THR A 102 18.45 13.85 4.00
N THR A 103 17.18 13.47 3.83
CA THR A 103 16.55 12.43 4.66
C THR A 103 16.72 11.01 4.12
N ASN A 104 16.84 10.86 2.80
CA ASN A 104 16.97 9.59 2.08
C ASN A 104 18.07 9.70 1.02
N PRO A 105 19.34 9.78 1.44
CA PRO A 105 20.47 10.03 0.51
C PRO A 105 20.68 8.93 -0.52
N GLU A 106 20.17 7.72 -0.28
CA GLU A 106 20.22 6.61 -1.23
C GLU A 106 19.18 6.73 -2.37
N ALA A 107 18.18 7.60 -2.21
CA ALA A 107 17.17 7.83 -3.24
C ALA A 107 17.64 8.87 -4.28
N MET A 108 17.35 8.57 -5.54
CA MET A 108 17.44 9.57 -6.60
C MET A 108 16.21 10.48 -6.57
N CYS A 109 16.33 11.66 -7.19
CA CYS A 109 15.25 12.64 -7.24
C CYS A 109 15.03 13.14 -8.66
N GLU A 110 13.80 13.04 -9.15
CA GLU A 110 13.30 13.72 -10.34
C GLU A 110 12.41 14.89 -9.89
N LEU A 111 12.54 16.04 -10.55
CA LEU A 111 11.83 17.25 -10.17
C LEU A 111 10.68 17.55 -11.11
N GLY A 112 9.52 17.83 -10.53
CA GLY A 112 8.41 18.43 -11.24
C GLY A 112 8.70 19.88 -11.72
N LEU A 113 7.84 20.37 -12.59
CA LEU A 113 7.98 21.71 -13.17
C LEU A 113 7.62 22.83 -12.20
N ASP A 114 6.77 22.56 -11.20
CA ASP A 114 6.28 23.56 -10.24
C ASP A 114 7.06 23.50 -8.92
N GLU A 115 7.10 24.65 -8.22
CA GLU A 115 7.82 24.81 -6.96
C GLU A 115 7.15 23.98 -5.83
N ASN A 116 5.82 24.00 -5.74
CA ASN A 116 5.06 23.56 -4.58
C ASN A 116 4.25 22.29 -4.80
N TYR A 117 3.88 22.01 -6.08
CA TYR A 117 2.99 20.91 -6.44
C TYR A 117 3.56 20.07 -7.57
N LEU A 118 3.08 18.84 -7.70
CA LEU A 118 3.47 17.99 -8.81
C LEU A 118 2.92 18.55 -10.13
N ALA A 119 3.81 18.66 -11.11
CA ALA A 119 3.49 19.09 -12.47
C ALA A 119 4.53 18.53 -13.44
N GLY A 120 4.14 18.29 -14.68
CA GLY A 120 5.01 17.71 -15.71
C GLY A 120 4.90 16.20 -15.78
N ASP A 121 5.77 15.62 -16.57
CA ASP A 121 5.79 14.18 -16.87
C ASP A 121 7.23 13.66 -16.86
N LEU A 122 7.36 12.35 -16.87
CA LEU A 122 8.63 11.63 -16.94
C LEU A 122 8.56 10.55 -18.03
N ASP A 123 9.70 9.99 -18.37
CA ASP A 123 9.76 8.71 -19.05
C ASP A 123 9.46 7.59 -18.04
N TRP A 124 8.16 7.29 -17.87
CA TRP A 124 7.65 6.29 -16.90
C TRP A 124 8.23 4.90 -17.13
N LYS A 125 8.61 4.56 -18.36
CA LYS A 125 9.09 3.22 -18.76
C LYS A 125 10.43 2.85 -18.16
N LYS A 126 11.15 3.81 -17.57
CA LYS A 126 12.41 3.56 -16.84
C LYS A 126 12.19 2.78 -15.53
N TYR A 127 10.96 2.77 -15.00
CA TYR A 127 10.65 2.25 -13.67
C TYR A 127 9.93 0.91 -13.76
N ASN A 128 10.34 -0.03 -12.89
CA ASN A 128 9.72 -1.35 -12.81
C ASN A 128 8.40 -1.34 -12.05
N ALA A 129 8.21 -0.38 -11.15
CA ALA A 129 6.94 -0.13 -10.46
C ALA A 129 6.84 1.33 -10.03
N ILE A 130 5.62 1.85 -9.96
CA ILE A 130 5.33 3.23 -9.55
C ILE A 130 4.35 3.20 -8.38
N GLY A 131 4.61 4.00 -7.35
CA GLY A 131 3.67 4.32 -6.27
C GLY A 131 3.30 5.80 -6.33
N ILE A 132 2.00 6.13 -6.33
CA ILE A 132 1.54 7.51 -6.44
C ILE A 132 0.47 7.82 -5.39
N GLY A 133 0.54 9.03 -4.82
CA GLY A 133 -0.57 9.57 -4.06
C GLY A 133 -0.26 10.16 -2.69
N PRO A 134 0.70 9.62 -1.92
CA PRO A 134 1.01 10.18 -0.60
C PRO A 134 1.35 11.67 -0.67
N GLY A 135 0.48 12.52 -0.11
CA GLY A 135 0.73 13.94 0.05
C GLY A 135 0.86 14.77 -1.23
N ILE A 136 0.36 14.32 -2.38
CA ILE A 136 0.51 15.05 -3.67
C ILE A 136 -0.40 16.28 -3.80
N GLY A 137 -1.40 16.44 -2.92
CA GLY A 137 -2.39 17.48 -3.04
C GLY A 137 -3.45 17.21 -4.09
N LYS A 138 -4.29 18.21 -4.38
CA LYS A 138 -5.43 18.08 -5.30
C LYS A 138 -5.43 19.16 -6.39
N GLU A 139 -4.27 19.70 -6.72
CA GLU A 139 -4.15 20.70 -7.76
C GLU A 139 -4.45 20.09 -9.14
N ILE A 140 -5.00 20.91 -10.04
CA ILE A 140 -5.33 20.46 -11.40
C ILE A 140 -4.09 19.93 -12.14
N ARG A 141 -2.92 20.49 -11.92
CA ARG A 141 -1.67 20.03 -12.52
C ARG A 141 -1.27 18.65 -12.00
N THR A 142 -1.52 18.36 -10.71
CA THR A 142 -1.30 17.03 -10.12
C THR A 142 -2.25 16.00 -10.72
N MET A 143 -3.52 16.38 -10.97
CA MET A 143 -4.47 15.53 -11.69
C MET A 143 -3.97 15.18 -13.10
N GLN A 144 -3.43 16.16 -13.83
CA GLN A 144 -2.84 15.96 -15.16
C GLN A 144 -1.65 14.99 -15.15
N VAL A 145 -0.83 15.01 -14.10
CA VAL A 145 0.25 14.00 -13.90
C VAL A 145 -0.33 12.59 -13.80
N ILE A 146 -1.41 12.40 -13.03
CA ILE A 146 -2.08 11.09 -12.91
C ILE A 146 -2.65 10.66 -14.27
N GLU A 147 -3.33 11.56 -14.97
CA GLU A 147 -3.92 11.27 -16.29
C GLU A 147 -2.83 10.85 -17.29
N HIS A 148 -1.72 11.58 -17.33
CA HIS A 148 -0.58 11.25 -18.21
C HIS A 148 0.06 9.91 -17.82
N LEU A 149 0.23 9.64 -16.52
CA LEU A 149 0.74 8.36 -16.02
C LEU A 149 -0.16 7.19 -16.48
N PHE A 150 -1.47 7.30 -16.29
CA PHE A 150 -2.41 6.24 -16.67
C PHE A 150 -2.45 5.99 -18.19
N ALA A 151 -2.17 7.01 -18.99
CA ALA A 151 -2.15 6.90 -20.47
C ALA A 151 -0.85 6.29 -21.02
N HIS A 152 0.28 6.36 -20.29
CA HIS A 152 1.61 6.06 -20.84
C HIS A 152 2.41 5.05 -20.05
N TYR A 153 1.87 4.49 -18.96
CA TYR A 153 2.54 3.49 -18.15
C TYR A 153 1.69 2.23 -18.00
N ASP A 154 2.22 1.12 -18.48
CA ASP A 154 1.56 -0.20 -18.45
C ASP A 154 2.12 -1.11 -17.34
N GLY A 155 3.05 -0.61 -16.54
CA GLY A 155 3.71 -1.37 -15.48
C GLY A 155 2.92 -1.43 -14.17
N PRO A 156 3.44 -2.14 -13.15
CA PRO A 156 2.83 -2.27 -11.84
C PRO A 156 2.67 -0.92 -11.13
N LEU A 157 1.46 -0.65 -10.61
CA LEU A 157 1.09 0.65 -10.04
C LEU A 157 0.42 0.49 -8.67
N VAL A 158 0.84 1.31 -7.70
CA VAL A 158 0.17 1.50 -6.41
C VAL A 158 -0.44 2.90 -6.35
N ILE A 159 -1.73 2.98 -6.01
CA ILE A 159 -2.49 4.24 -5.95
C ILE A 159 -3.04 4.42 -4.54
N ASP A 160 -2.67 5.50 -3.86
CA ASP A 160 -3.05 5.78 -2.46
C ASP A 160 -3.48 7.24 -2.26
N ALA A 161 -4.06 7.50 -1.13
CA ALA A 161 -4.24 8.82 -0.54
C ALA A 161 -4.83 9.90 -1.49
N ASP A 162 -4.09 11.00 -1.73
CA ASP A 162 -4.60 12.10 -2.55
C ASP A 162 -4.86 11.69 -4.01
N ALA A 163 -4.15 10.67 -4.54
CA ALA A 163 -4.46 10.13 -5.87
C ALA A 163 -5.83 9.44 -5.90
N LEU A 164 -6.19 8.67 -4.88
CA LEU A 164 -7.53 8.08 -4.75
C LEU A 164 -8.61 9.15 -4.60
N ASN A 165 -8.30 10.23 -3.88
CA ASN A 165 -9.22 11.36 -3.73
C ASN A 165 -9.46 12.08 -5.06
N LEU A 166 -8.41 12.28 -5.89
CA LEU A 166 -8.54 12.87 -7.22
C LEU A 166 -9.33 11.95 -8.16
N ILE A 167 -9.09 10.64 -8.12
CA ILE A 167 -9.86 9.66 -8.91
C ILE A 167 -11.36 9.70 -8.52
N ALA A 168 -11.66 9.86 -7.23
CA ALA A 168 -13.06 9.98 -6.77
C ALA A 168 -13.71 11.31 -7.15
N GLU A 169 -12.92 12.35 -7.44
CA GLU A 169 -13.39 13.69 -7.81
C GLU A 169 -13.55 13.85 -9.32
N TYR A 170 -12.79 13.10 -10.13
CA TYR A 170 -12.77 13.17 -11.59
C TYR A 170 -13.12 11.82 -12.23
N ASP A 171 -14.35 11.67 -12.71
CA ASP A 171 -14.84 10.45 -13.38
C ASP A 171 -13.92 10.01 -14.53
N SER A 172 -13.31 10.97 -15.24
CA SER A 172 -12.37 10.70 -16.33
C SER A 172 -11.12 9.94 -15.92
N LEU A 173 -10.71 10.05 -14.65
CA LEU A 173 -9.61 9.24 -14.06
C LEU A 173 -10.10 7.87 -13.60
N PHE A 174 -11.32 7.80 -13.04
CA PHE A 174 -11.88 6.55 -12.55
C PHE A 174 -11.98 5.48 -13.65
N ASP A 175 -12.46 5.86 -14.82
CA ASP A 175 -12.60 4.96 -15.97
C ASP A 175 -11.25 4.55 -16.60
N LYS A 176 -10.17 5.27 -16.27
CA LYS A 176 -8.81 5.02 -16.78
C LYS A 176 -7.90 4.28 -15.78
N ILE A 177 -8.41 3.86 -14.62
CA ILE A 177 -7.60 3.09 -13.64
C ILE A 177 -6.98 1.88 -14.36
N PRO A 178 -5.64 1.73 -14.36
CA PRO A 178 -5.01 0.61 -15.04
C PRO A 178 -5.38 -0.74 -14.38
N LYS A 179 -5.62 -1.76 -15.21
CA LYS A 179 -5.84 -3.13 -14.71
C LYS A 179 -4.63 -3.61 -13.90
N ASN A 180 -4.89 -4.45 -12.90
CA ASN A 180 -3.90 -4.96 -11.97
C ASN A 180 -3.23 -3.89 -11.08
N ALA A 181 -3.68 -2.63 -11.12
CA ALA A 181 -3.25 -1.64 -10.13
C ALA A 181 -3.66 -2.07 -8.72
N ILE A 182 -2.88 -1.66 -7.73
CA ILE A 182 -3.16 -1.86 -6.31
C ILE A 182 -3.66 -0.54 -5.73
N LEU A 183 -4.92 -0.52 -5.32
CA LEU A 183 -5.53 0.63 -4.63
C LEU A 183 -5.48 0.37 -3.12
N THR A 184 -5.06 1.38 -2.35
CA THR A 184 -4.89 1.23 -0.89
C THR A 184 -5.77 2.18 -0.07
N PRO A 185 -7.11 2.21 -0.30
CA PRO A 185 -7.97 3.14 0.40
C PRO A 185 -8.11 2.82 1.90
N HIS A 186 -8.19 3.86 2.74
CA HIS A 186 -8.82 3.73 4.05
C HIS A 186 -10.36 3.81 3.90
N PRO A 187 -11.18 3.49 4.93
CA PRO A 187 -12.63 3.41 4.77
C PRO A 187 -13.30 4.65 4.18
N LYS A 188 -12.82 5.85 4.52
CA LYS A 188 -13.40 7.10 3.98
C LYS A 188 -13.03 7.33 2.50
N GLU A 189 -11.84 6.96 2.07
CA GLU A 189 -11.42 7.00 0.65
C GLU A 189 -12.21 5.96 -0.14
N PHE A 190 -12.36 4.76 0.41
CA PHE A 190 -13.16 3.70 -0.19
C PHE A 190 -14.62 4.15 -0.40
N ASP A 191 -15.23 4.75 0.63
CA ASP A 191 -16.61 5.22 0.55
C ASP A 191 -16.79 6.39 -0.46
N ARG A 192 -15.74 7.18 -0.72
CA ARG A 192 -15.77 8.22 -1.79
C ARG A 192 -15.72 7.61 -3.17
N LEU A 193 -14.87 6.59 -3.39
CA LEU A 193 -14.71 5.92 -4.68
C LEU A 193 -15.91 5.05 -5.05
N PHE A 194 -16.48 4.33 -4.08
CA PHE A 194 -17.42 3.24 -4.34
C PHE A 194 -18.79 3.45 -3.69
N GLY A 195 -18.99 4.58 -3.01
CA GLY A 195 -20.21 4.89 -2.27
C GLY A 195 -20.22 4.29 -0.85
N LYS A 196 -20.95 4.95 0.04
CA LYS A 196 -21.06 4.57 1.46
C LYS A 196 -21.59 3.15 1.65
N SER A 197 -21.11 2.48 2.68
CA SER A 197 -21.58 1.18 3.14
C SER A 197 -22.11 1.31 4.58
N GLU A 198 -23.24 0.65 4.87
CA GLU A 198 -23.91 0.71 6.18
C GLU A 198 -23.28 -0.23 7.21
N SER A 199 -22.58 -1.27 6.75
CA SER A 199 -21.93 -2.26 7.60
C SER A 199 -20.57 -2.69 7.06
N THR A 200 -19.77 -3.36 7.89
CA THR A 200 -18.50 -3.96 7.49
C THR A 200 -18.70 -5.04 6.42
N ASP A 201 -19.75 -5.87 6.57
CA ASP A 201 -20.07 -6.92 5.59
C ASP A 201 -20.38 -6.33 4.22
N GLN A 202 -21.23 -5.31 4.16
CA GLN A 202 -21.54 -4.62 2.90
C GLN A 202 -20.29 -3.99 2.27
N ARG A 203 -19.41 -3.41 3.09
CA ARG A 203 -18.17 -2.81 2.59
C ARG A 203 -17.23 -3.89 2.00
N LEU A 204 -17.17 -5.07 2.62
CA LEU A 204 -16.38 -6.19 2.13
C LEU A 204 -16.92 -6.77 0.82
N ILE A 205 -18.25 -6.92 0.71
CA ILE A 205 -18.90 -7.33 -0.54
C ILE A 205 -18.60 -6.31 -1.64
N LYS A 206 -18.81 -5.03 -1.36
CA LYS A 206 -18.56 -3.94 -2.30
C LYS A 206 -17.09 -3.88 -2.74
N GLN A 207 -16.14 -4.07 -1.80
CA GLN A 207 -14.71 -4.14 -2.09
C GLN A 207 -14.42 -5.25 -3.09
N ARG A 208 -14.95 -6.44 -2.85
CA ARG A 208 -14.79 -7.59 -3.74
C ARG A 208 -15.36 -7.34 -5.14
N GLU A 209 -16.59 -6.82 -5.21
CA GLU A 209 -17.24 -6.49 -6.48
C GLU A 209 -16.49 -5.40 -7.25
N SER A 210 -16.01 -4.38 -6.55
CA SER A 210 -15.19 -3.30 -7.13
C SER A 210 -13.87 -3.82 -7.69
N SER A 211 -13.18 -4.71 -6.98
CA SER A 211 -11.97 -5.35 -7.48
C SER A 211 -12.22 -6.14 -8.78
N LYS A 212 -13.31 -6.90 -8.84
CA LYS A 212 -13.70 -7.64 -10.05
C LYS A 212 -14.02 -6.68 -11.20
N LYS A 213 -14.84 -5.65 -10.94
CA LYS A 213 -15.28 -4.68 -11.95
C LYS A 213 -14.11 -3.90 -12.55
N LEU A 214 -13.18 -3.45 -11.73
CA LEU A 214 -12.01 -2.67 -12.15
C LEU A 214 -10.84 -3.55 -12.62
N ALA A 215 -10.91 -4.86 -12.40
CA ALA A 215 -9.79 -5.78 -12.57
C ALA A 215 -8.54 -5.32 -11.79
N CYS A 216 -8.72 -4.82 -10.54
CA CYS A 216 -7.69 -4.26 -9.67
C CYS A 216 -7.63 -4.97 -8.32
N TYR A 217 -6.51 -4.84 -7.64
CA TYR A 217 -6.36 -5.24 -6.24
C TYR A 217 -6.79 -4.08 -5.35
N ILE A 218 -7.60 -4.33 -4.33
CA ILE A 218 -7.99 -3.30 -3.37
C ILE A 218 -7.58 -3.72 -1.97
N ILE A 219 -6.70 -2.95 -1.35
CA ILE A 219 -6.27 -3.09 0.05
C ILE A 219 -7.09 -2.10 0.87
N LEU A 220 -8.16 -2.56 1.50
CA LEU A 220 -8.98 -1.75 2.40
C LEU A 220 -8.32 -1.71 3.77
N LYS A 221 -7.69 -0.58 4.08
CA LYS A 221 -6.97 -0.34 5.34
C LYS A 221 -7.92 -0.28 6.53
N GLY A 222 -7.57 -0.94 7.64
CA GLY A 222 -8.34 -0.95 8.89
C GLY A 222 -7.68 -1.81 9.95
N ALA A 223 -8.35 -1.99 11.10
CA ALA A 223 -7.88 -2.85 12.19
C ALA A 223 -7.61 -4.29 11.70
N HIS A 224 -8.38 -4.74 10.71
CA HIS A 224 -8.18 -5.98 9.97
C HIS A 224 -8.18 -5.62 8.48
N THR A 225 -7.01 -5.27 7.97
CA THR A 225 -6.85 -4.92 6.56
C THR A 225 -7.26 -6.10 5.69
N SER A 226 -8.14 -5.86 4.72
CA SER A 226 -8.57 -6.84 3.73
C SER A 226 -7.99 -6.54 2.35
N ILE A 227 -7.67 -7.58 1.61
CA ILE A 227 -7.13 -7.50 0.25
C ILE A 227 -8.07 -8.26 -0.67
N SER A 228 -8.70 -7.60 -1.61
CA SER A 228 -9.53 -8.25 -2.63
C SER A 228 -8.82 -8.27 -3.98
N THR A 229 -9.07 -9.31 -4.77
CA THR A 229 -8.41 -9.56 -6.04
C THR A 229 -9.37 -9.44 -7.22
N PRO A 230 -8.87 -9.26 -8.46
CA PRO A 230 -9.68 -9.27 -9.67
C PRO A 230 -10.56 -10.53 -9.83
N GLU A 231 -10.09 -11.66 -9.33
CA GLU A 231 -10.82 -12.94 -9.37
C GLU A 231 -11.90 -13.05 -8.30
N GLY A 232 -11.91 -12.11 -7.33
CA GLY A 232 -12.90 -12.06 -6.25
C GLY A 232 -12.50 -12.84 -4.99
N CYS A 233 -11.25 -13.25 -4.85
CA CYS A 233 -10.72 -13.75 -3.58
C CYS A 233 -10.51 -12.59 -2.60
N VAL A 234 -10.69 -12.86 -1.31
CA VAL A 234 -10.45 -11.88 -0.24
C VAL A 234 -9.50 -12.48 0.80
N TYR A 235 -8.43 -11.75 1.09
CA TYR A 235 -7.45 -12.12 2.11
C TYR A 235 -7.57 -11.16 3.29
N MET A 236 -7.59 -11.72 4.51
CA MET A 236 -7.70 -10.95 5.76
C MET A 236 -6.38 -10.98 6.51
N ASN A 237 -5.86 -9.80 6.84
CA ASN A 237 -4.65 -9.67 7.64
C ASN A 237 -4.98 -9.61 9.14
N ASN A 238 -4.16 -10.29 9.95
CA ASN A 238 -4.27 -10.32 11.41
C ASN A 238 -3.05 -9.74 12.14
N THR A 239 -2.10 -9.13 11.43
CA THR A 239 -0.98 -8.38 12.02
C THR A 239 -1.32 -6.90 12.17
N GLY A 240 -0.59 -6.19 13.02
CA GLY A 240 -0.79 -4.78 13.29
C GLY A 240 -1.58 -4.50 14.58
N ASN A 241 -1.59 -3.26 15.00
CA ASN A 241 -2.23 -2.80 16.24
C ASN A 241 -2.74 -1.36 16.13
N SER A 242 -3.46 -0.90 17.16
CA SER A 242 -4.09 0.42 17.20
C SER A 242 -3.08 1.59 17.18
N GLY A 243 -1.84 1.38 17.61
CA GLY A 243 -0.77 2.39 17.53
C GLY A 243 -0.42 2.82 16.09
N MET A 244 -0.77 1.99 15.10
CA MET A 244 -0.59 2.31 13.68
C MET A 244 -1.63 3.30 13.14
N ALA A 245 -2.68 3.63 13.89
CA ALA A 245 -3.71 4.59 13.49
C ALA A 245 -3.21 6.04 13.62
N LYS A 246 -2.14 6.36 12.88
CA LYS A 246 -1.46 7.67 12.87
C LYS A 246 -1.12 8.08 11.43
N GLY A 247 -0.92 9.40 11.24
CA GLY A 247 -0.44 9.92 9.97
C GLY A 247 0.88 9.28 9.55
N GLY A 248 1.01 9.00 8.26
CA GLY A 248 2.22 8.40 7.69
C GLY A 248 2.23 6.88 7.57
N SER A 249 1.43 6.14 8.37
CA SER A 249 1.38 4.67 8.27
C SER A 249 0.97 4.17 6.87
N GLY A 250 0.02 4.85 6.22
CA GLY A 250 -0.37 4.54 4.83
C GLY A 250 0.75 4.79 3.84
N ASP A 251 1.46 5.92 4.01
CA ASP A 251 2.58 6.29 3.14
C ASP A 251 3.70 5.23 3.19
N VAL A 252 3.96 4.69 4.39
CA VAL A 252 4.89 3.57 4.59
C VAL A 252 4.43 2.31 3.84
N LEU A 253 3.14 1.97 3.90
CA LEU A 253 2.58 0.81 3.18
C LEU A 253 2.73 0.98 1.66
N THR A 254 2.42 2.18 1.14
CA THR A 254 2.56 2.50 -0.28
C THR A 254 4.00 2.30 -0.76
N GLY A 255 4.98 2.84 -0.02
CA GLY A 255 6.39 2.66 -0.36
C GLY A 255 6.85 1.21 -0.33
N LEU A 256 6.46 0.46 0.71
CA LEU A 256 6.80 -0.95 0.87
C LEU A 256 6.25 -1.80 -0.30
N ILE A 257 4.97 -1.64 -0.64
CA ILE A 257 4.35 -2.40 -1.73
C ILE A 257 4.97 -2.03 -3.08
N THR A 258 5.22 -0.74 -3.33
CA THR A 258 5.88 -0.29 -4.57
C THR A 258 7.26 -0.90 -4.73
N GLY A 259 8.04 -0.94 -3.66
CA GLY A 259 9.36 -1.56 -3.69
C GLY A 259 9.33 -3.09 -3.87
N LEU A 260 8.30 -3.78 -3.37
CA LEU A 260 8.08 -5.20 -3.64
C LEU A 260 7.70 -5.43 -5.12
N LEU A 261 6.80 -4.64 -5.67
CA LEU A 261 6.44 -4.69 -7.09
C LEU A 261 7.64 -4.49 -7.99
N ALA A 262 8.50 -3.51 -7.69
CA ALA A 262 9.70 -3.23 -8.47
C ALA A 262 10.68 -4.41 -8.49
N GLN A 263 10.72 -5.24 -7.44
CA GLN A 263 11.49 -6.49 -7.36
C GLN A 263 10.84 -7.63 -8.17
N GLY A 264 9.76 -7.37 -8.92
CA GLY A 264 9.07 -8.35 -9.76
C GLY A 264 8.14 -9.29 -8.99
N TYR A 265 7.72 -8.97 -7.76
CA TYR A 265 6.60 -9.66 -7.12
C TYR A 265 5.32 -9.38 -7.90
N SER A 266 4.44 -10.38 -8.00
CA SER A 266 3.12 -10.17 -8.57
C SER A 266 2.32 -9.14 -7.76
N PRO A 267 1.32 -8.44 -8.33
CA PRO A 267 0.48 -7.53 -7.56
C PRO A 267 -0.19 -8.19 -6.35
N LEU A 268 -0.58 -9.47 -6.49
CA LEU A 268 -1.10 -10.26 -5.37
C LEU A 268 -0.04 -10.46 -4.28
N ASP A 269 1.13 -11.01 -4.63
CA ASP A 269 2.15 -11.34 -3.64
C ASP A 269 2.71 -10.07 -2.97
N ALA A 270 2.90 -8.97 -3.73
CA ALA A 270 3.31 -7.67 -3.18
C ALA A 270 2.27 -7.12 -2.18
N SER A 271 0.97 -7.27 -2.48
CA SER A 271 -0.11 -6.87 -1.56
C SER A 271 -0.11 -7.71 -0.28
N LEU A 272 0.00 -9.03 -0.41
CA LEU A 272 -0.03 -9.97 0.72
C LEU A 272 1.18 -9.77 1.64
N ILE A 273 2.39 -9.77 1.06
CA ILE A 273 3.65 -9.57 1.78
C ILE A 273 3.67 -8.17 2.41
N GLY A 274 3.34 -7.14 1.62
CA GLY A 274 3.39 -5.75 2.06
C GLY A 274 2.48 -5.49 3.26
N VAL A 275 1.22 -5.93 3.19
CA VAL A 275 0.26 -5.77 4.29
C VAL A 275 0.70 -6.55 5.53
N TRP A 276 1.19 -7.78 5.36
CA TRP A 276 1.66 -8.60 6.47
C TRP A 276 2.89 -7.99 7.15
N ILE A 277 3.93 -7.66 6.40
CA ILE A 277 5.18 -7.06 6.93
C ILE A 277 4.89 -5.72 7.59
N HIS A 278 4.07 -4.87 6.98
CA HIS A 278 3.68 -3.59 7.55
C HIS A 278 2.99 -3.73 8.90
N GLY A 279 2.02 -4.65 9.02
CA GLY A 279 1.36 -4.92 10.29
C GLY A 279 2.29 -5.53 11.33
N LEU A 280 3.11 -6.51 10.93
CA LEU A 280 4.09 -7.15 11.83
C LEU A 280 5.16 -6.17 12.33
N ALA A 281 5.63 -5.26 11.47
CA ALA A 281 6.52 -4.16 11.86
C ALA A 281 5.86 -3.23 12.89
N GLY A 282 4.56 -2.95 12.72
CA GLY A 282 3.77 -2.25 13.73
C GLY A 282 3.71 -2.97 15.07
N ASP A 283 3.59 -4.30 15.07
CA ASP A 283 3.59 -5.10 16.29
C ASP A 283 4.97 -5.05 16.99
N PHE A 284 6.08 -5.07 16.23
CA PHE A 284 7.41 -4.86 16.80
C PHE A 284 7.62 -3.42 17.30
N ALA A 285 7.15 -2.42 16.55
CA ALA A 285 7.23 -1.02 16.99
C ALA A 285 6.47 -0.79 18.30
N LYS A 286 5.28 -1.40 18.47
CA LYS A 286 4.53 -1.40 19.74
C LYS A 286 5.35 -1.98 20.90
N GLN A 287 6.07 -3.08 20.68
CA GLN A 287 6.91 -3.70 21.71
C GLN A 287 8.07 -2.79 22.14
N LYS A 288 8.66 -2.04 21.19
CA LYS A 288 9.79 -1.14 21.44
C LYS A 288 9.39 0.21 22.04
N LYS A 289 8.22 0.75 21.62
CA LYS A 289 7.81 2.14 21.88
C LYS A 289 6.45 2.28 22.59
N ASN A 290 5.63 1.25 22.65
CA ASN A 290 4.20 1.21 22.98
C ASN A 290 3.27 1.85 21.92
N GLU A 291 1.96 1.58 22.03
CA GLU A 291 0.94 2.04 21.06
C GLU A 291 0.77 3.57 21.04
N ILE A 292 1.03 4.23 22.17
CA ILE A 292 0.79 5.67 22.31
C ILE A 292 1.88 6.48 21.61
N THR A 293 3.14 6.07 21.73
CA THR A 293 4.30 6.86 21.32
C THR A 293 4.90 6.45 19.97
N MET A 294 4.61 5.24 19.47
CA MET A 294 5.13 4.79 18.17
C MET A 294 4.66 5.71 17.03
N THR A 295 5.48 5.88 16.02
CA THR A 295 5.26 6.70 14.82
C THR A 295 5.40 5.87 13.55
N ALA A 296 5.10 6.45 12.39
CA ALA A 296 5.30 5.80 11.10
C ALA A 296 6.79 5.46 10.83
N MET A 297 7.72 6.25 11.35
CA MET A 297 9.15 5.98 11.24
C MET A 297 9.54 4.71 12.01
N ASP A 298 8.98 4.48 13.20
CA ASP A 298 9.24 3.27 13.99
C ASP A 298 8.77 2.00 13.26
N LEU A 299 7.75 2.08 12.39
CA LEU A 299 7.36 0.96 11.54
C LEU A 299 8.48 0.61 10.56
N ILE A 300 9.03 1.62 9.86
CA ILE A 300 10.13 1.43 8.91
C ILE A 300 11.36 0.83 9.61
N ASP A 301 11.69 1.32 10.79
CA ASP A 301 12.82 0.83 11.58
C ASP A 301 12.64 -0.62 12.05
N CYS A 302 11.39 -1.11 12.13
CA CYS A 302 11.07 -2.50 12.48
C CYS A 302 10.87 -3.42 11.27
N PHE A 303 11.11 -2.97 10.04
CA PHE A 303 11.04 -3.84 8.86
C PHE A 303 12.06 -4.98 8.93
N THR A 304 13.25 -4.73 9.44
CA THR A 304 14.29 -5.76 9.58
C THR A 304 13.78 -6.94 10.40
N GLU A 305 13.20 -6.70 11.57
CA GLU A 305 12.67 -7.76 12.44
C GLU A 305 11.46 -8.46 11.80
N ALA A 306 10.61 -7.68 11.11
CA ALA A 306 9.46 -8.23 10.41
C ALA A 306 9.87 -9.18 9.29
N PHE A 307 10.87 -8.82 8.47
CA PHE A 307 11.42 -9.69 7.44
C PHE A 307 12.13 -10.91 8.04
N TYR A 308 12.98 -10.75 9.06
CA TYR A 308 13.63 -11.87 9.75
C TYR A 308 12.63 -12.88 10.31
N LYS A 309 11.50 -12.42 10.84
CA LYS A 309 10.45 -13.32 11.33
C LYS A 309 9.90 -14.26 10.28
N ILE A 310 10.00 -13.90 9.01
CA ILE A 310 9.45 -14.69 7.87
C ILE A 310 10.55 -15.52 7.20
N VAL A 311 11.70 -14.92 6.89
CA VAL A 311 12.73 -15.54 6.06
C VAL A 311 13.92 -16.08 6.85
N GLY A 312 14.02 -15.70 8.15
CA GLY A 312 15.07 -16.12 9.07
C GLY A 312 14.85 -17.50 9.70
#